data_69430dfaeb5e5112795482266029e795
#
_entry.id   69430dfaeb5e5112795482266029e795
#
_cell.length_a   1.000
_cell.length_b   1.000
_cell.length_c   1.000
_cell.angle_alpha   90.00
_cell.angle_beta   90.00
_cell.angle_gamma   90.00
#
_symmetry.space_group_name_H-M   'P 1'
#
loop_
_entity.id
_entity.type
_entity.pdbx_description
1 polymer ?
#
loop_
_entity_poly.entity_id
_entity_poly.type
_entity_poly.pdbx_seq_one_letter_code
_entity_poly.pdbx_strand_id
1 'polypeptide(L)'
;VASIDAVGAREILDSRGNPTVEVEVALDDGTIARAAVPSGASTGAFEAVERRDGDKDRYLGKGVEKAVDAVIDELGPKLLGFEAHDQRLIDAEMLAIDGTDNKEKIGANAILGVSLAVSKAAAESAGLPLFRYVGGPNARVLPVPMMNILNGGSHADSNVDIQEFMIAPIGADTFREALRWGTEVYHSLKAVLKEKGLSTGLGDEGGFAPNLESNRAALDLILEAIEKAGYTPGEQIALALDVAASEFFEDGSYAFEGGKKSADEMVDYYAELVDSYPLVSIEDPLNEDDWDGWKSMTDRLGSRVQLVGDDLFVTNPERLARGIESGTANALLVKVNQIGSLTETLDAVELAQRNGYRCMMSHRSGETEDTTIADLAVATNCGQIKTGAPARSERVAKYNQLLRIEEELDDAAEYAGAAAFPRFSAGAKA
;
A
#
# COMPACT_ATOMS: atom_id res chain seq x y z
N VAL A 1 16.60 15.78 -24.83
CA VAL A 1 16.08 14.65 -24.05
C VAL A 1 17.26 13.78 -23.67
N ALA A 2 17.37 13.43 -22.40
CA ALA A 2 18.47 12.63 -21.89
C ALA A 2 18.22 11.14 -22.10
N SER A 3 19.29 10.42 -22.49
CA SER A 3 19.27 8.98 -22.72
C SER A 3 19.96 8.22 -21.58
N ILE A 4 19.59 6.96 -21.40
CA ILE A 4 20.22 6.07 -20.40
C ILE A 4 21.66 5.80 -20.83
N ASP A 5 22.61 6.20 -19.98
CA ASP A 5 24.07 6.03 -20.18
C ASP A 5 24.62 4.85 -19.37
N ALA A 6 24.06 4.63 -18.17
CA ALA A 6 24.45 3.48 -17.32
C ALA A 6 23.31 3.03 -16.43
N VAL A 7 23.28 1.74 -16.12
CA VAL A 7 22.37 1.14 -15.14
C VAL A 7 23.20 0.28 -14.20
N GLY A 8 23.12 0.58 -12.91
CA GLY A 8 23.77 -0.19 -11.84
C GLY A 8 22.75 -0.67 -10.82
N ALA A 9 23.12 -1.67 -10.05
CA ALA A 9 22.29 -2.17 -8.96
C ALA A 9 23.14 -2.64 -7.80
N ARG A 10 22.54 -2.68 -6.62
CA ARG A 10 23.15 -3.19 -5.40
C ARG A 10 22.13 -3.86 -4.50
N GLU A 11 22.62 -4.70 -3.64
CA GLU A 11 21.85 -5.26 -2.54
C GLU A 11 21.89 -4.29 -1.36
N ILE A 12 20.73 -3.91 -0.84
CA ILE A 12 20.58 -3.12 0.39
C ILE A 12 19.70 -3.87 1.38
N LEU A 13 19.52 -3.36 2.59
CA LEU A 13 18.63 -3.96 3.58
C LEU A 13 17.31 -3.20 3.66
N ASP A 14 16.23 -3.96 3.79
CA ASP A 14 14.89 -3.44 4.10
C ASP A 14 14.70 -3.21 5.61
N SER A 15 13.54 -2.73 6.02
CA SER A 15 13.16 -2.42 7.41
C SER A 15 13.12 -3.63 8.33
N ARG A 16 13.13 -4.85 7.77
CA ARG A 16 13.19 -6.11 8.52
C ARG A 16 14.61 -6.69 8.57
N GLY A 17 15.59 -6.02 7.97
CA GLY A 17 16.96 -6.51 7.85
C GLY A 17 17.13 -7.59 6.77
N ASN A 18 16.19 -7.73 5.84
CA ASN A 18 16.31 -8.62 4.71
C ASN A 18 16.88 -7.88 3.50
N PRO A 19 17.67 -8.55 2.64
CA PRO A 19 18.14 -7.95 1.39
C PRO A 19 17.01 -7.56 0.45
N THR A 20 17.19 -6.43 -0.23
CA THR A 20 16.38 -5.98 -1.35
C THR A 20 17.23 -5.26 -2.39
N VAL A 21 16.65 -5.01 -3.56
CA VAL A 21 17.35 -4.40 -4.70
C VAL A 21 17.22 -2.89 -4.67
N GLU A 22 18.35 -2.19 -4.86
CA GLU A 22 18.40 -0.78 -5.21
C GLU A 22 19.04 -0.64 -6.59
N VAL A 23 18.36 0.06 -7.50
CA VAL A 23 18.84 0.35 -8.85
C VAL A 23 19.22 1.81 -8.96
N GLU A 24 20.32 2.09 -9.65
CA GLU A 24 20.79 3.43 -9.97
C GLU A 24 20.90 3.58 -11.49
N VAL A 25 20.34 4.65 -12.02
CA VAL A 25 20.36 4.99 -13.45
C VAL A 25 21.07 6.32 -13.63
N ALA A 26 22.06 6.34 -14.52
CA ALA A 26 22.73 7.55 -14.97
C ALA A 26 22.31 7.89 -16.40
N LEU A 27 22.08 9.18 -16.66
CA LEU A 27 21.73 9.70 -17.97
C LEU A 27 22.92 10.45 -18.59
N ASP A 28 22.91 10.60 -19.90
CA ASP A 28 23.98 11.28 -20.68
C ASP A 28 24.08 12.80 -20.41
N ASP A 29 23.11 13.39 -19.74
CA ASP A 29 23.15 14.78 -19.25
C ASP A 29 23.80 14.93 -17.85
N GLY A 30 24.25 13.83 -17.25
CA GLY A 30 24.85 13.78 -15.93
C GLY A 30 23.89 13.56 -14.77
N THR A 31 22.59 13.44 -15.04
CA THR A 31 21.58 13.10 -14.02
C THR A 31 21.81 11.66 -13.52
N ILE A 32 21.73 11.47 -12.20
CA ILE A 32 21.80 10.14 -11.54
C ILE A 32 20.66 10.04 -10.54
N ALA A 33 19.84 9.00 -10.68
CA ALA A 33 18.75 8.72 -9.75
C ALA A 33 18.72 7.24 -9.36
N ARG A 34 18.15 6.97 -8.20
CA ARG A 34 18.04 5.60 -7.67
C ARG A 34 16.65 5.32 -7.10
N ALA A 35 16.28 4.05 -7.11
CA ALA A 35 15.06 3.55 -6.50
C ALA A 35 15.35 2.24 -5.77
N ALA A 36 14.74 2.08 -4.60
CA ALA A 36 14.79 0.86 -3.81
C ALA A 36 13.43 0.14 -3.86
N VAL A 37 13.47 -1.18 -3.93
CA VAL A 37 12.29 -2.03 -4.11
C VAL A 37 11.76 -2.50 -2.76
N PRO A 38 10.46 -2.35 -2.46
CA PRO A 38 9.85 -2.93 -1.26
C PRO A 38 9.64 -4.44 -1.40
N SER A 39 9.44 -5.13 -0.26
CA SER A 39 9.24 -6.58 -0.21
C SER A 39 8.12 -6.95 0.77
N GLY A 40 7.21 -7.87 0.39
CA GLY A 40 6.14 -8.36 1.25
C GLY A 40 6.61 -9.42 2.26
N ALA A 41 5.93 -9.51 3.41
CA ALA A 41 6.07 -10.63 4.33
C ALA A 41 5.23 -11.82 3.87
N SER A 42 3.96 -11.56 3.54
CA SER A 42 3.08 -12.46 2.80
C SER A 42 2.98 -12.00 1.35
N THR A 43 2.85 -12.94 0.43
CA THR A 43 2.68 -12.66 -1.00
C THR A 43 1.41 -13.35 -1.49
N GLY A 44 0.53 -12.59 -2.15
CA GLY A 44 -0.63 -13.17 -2.83
C GLY A 44 -0.19 -14.20 -3.88
N ALA A 45 -0.98 -15.25 -4.07
CA ALA A 45 -0.63 -16.36 -4.98
C ALA A 45 -0.41 -15.91 -6.43
N PHE A 46 -0.93 -14.75 -6.81
CA PHE A 46 -0.89 -14.22 -8.17
C PHE A 46 0.05 -13.01 -8.33
N GLU A 47 0.86 -12.70 -7.31
CA GLU A 47 1.87 -11.63 -7.41
C GLU A 47 2.97 -12.01 -8.41
N ALA A 48 3.55 -10.99 -9.06
CA ALA A 48 4.77 -11.16 -9.84
C ALA A 48 5.91 -11.66 -8.93
N VAL A 49 6.79 -12.50 -9.48
CA VAL A 49 7.81 -13.22 -8.72
C VAL A 49 8.95 -12.30 -8.29
N GLU A 50 9.16 -12.18 -6.99
CA GLU A 50 10.36 -11.61 -6.41
C GLU A 50 11.50 -12.63 -6.49
N ARG A 51 12.58 -12.30 -7.20
CA ARG A 51 13.71 -13.21 -7.38
C ARG A 51 14.63 -13.18 -6.17
N ARG A 52 14.74 -14.32 -5.49
CA ARG A 52 15.65 -14.57 -4.38
C ARG A 52 16.68 -15.62 -4.74
N ASP A 53 17.86 -15.56 -4.12
CA ASP A 53 18.97 -16.47 -4.44
C ASP A 53 18.73 -17.91 -3.96
N GLY A 54 18.07 -18.09 -2.83
CA GLY A 54 17.78 -19.38 -2.24
C GLY A 54 18.98 -20.04 -1.55
N ASP A 55 20.14 -19.39 -1.53
CA ASP A 55 21.36 -19.87 -0.87
C ASP A 55 21.22 -19.72 0.66
N LYS A 56 21.06 -20.84 1.34
CA LYS A 56 20.84 -20.88 2.79
C LYS A 56 22.04 -20.38 3.61
N ASP A 57 23.25 -20.42 3.04
CA ASP A 57 24.46 -20.00 3.72
C ASP A 57 24.66 -18.47 3.64
N ARG A 58 23.84 -17.79 2.83
CA ARG A 58 23.87 -16.34 2.68
C ARG A 58 22.49 -15.73 2.89
N TYR A 59 22.37 -14.82 3.88
CA TYR A 59 21.09 -14.21 4.27
C TYR A 59 19.93 -15.20 4.45
N LEU A 60 20.23 -16.43 4.89
CA LEU A 60 19.23 -17.49 5.12
C LEU A 60 18.39 -17.82 3.86
N GLY A 61 18.96 -17.64 2.69
CA GLY A 61 18.30 -17.87 1.40
C GLY A 61 17.60 -16.64 0.82
N LYS A 62 17.62 -15.51 1.52
CA LYS A 62 16.90 -14.27 1.13
C LYS A 62 17.73 -13.27 0.33
N GLY A 63 18.98 -13.60 -0.02
CA GLY A 63 19.82 -12.75 -0.86
C GLY A 63 19.17 -12.44 -2.21
N VAL A 64 19.60 -11.33 -2.84
CA VAL A 64 19.07 -10.84 -4.12
C VAL A 64 20.18 -10.58 -5.15
N GLU A 65 21.33 -11.24 -5.00
CA GLU A 65 22.47 -11.10 -5.97
C GLU A 65 22.05 -11.46 -7.39
N LYS A 66 21.25 -12.52 -7.57
CA LYS A 66 20.76 -12.92 -8.90
C LYS A 66 19.89 -11.84 -9.55
N ALA A 67 19.09 -11.13 -8.77
CA ALA A 67 18.30 -10.00 -9.27
C ALA A 67 19.19 -8.80 -9.59
N VAL A 68 20.19 -8.51 -8.76
CA VAL A 68 21.22 -7.48 -9.02
C VAL A 68 21.98 -7.79 -10.30
N ASP A 69 22.44 -9.01 -10.48
CA ASP A 69 23.15 -9.45 -11.68
C ASP A 69 22.24 -9.33 -12.92
N ALA A 70 20.97 -9.68 -12.82
CA ALA A 70 20.01 -9.51 -13.92
C ALA A 70 19.85 -8.05 -14.35
N VAL A 71 19.88 -7.10 -13.41
CA VAL A 71 19.88 -5.67 -13.75
C VAL A 71 21.16 -5.28 -14.49
N ILE A 72 22.32 -5.71 -14.00
CA ILE A 72 23.63 -5.28 -14.53
C ILE A 72 23.93 -5.94 -15.87
N ASP A 73 23.67 -7.25 -16.00
CA ASP A 73 24.13 -8.06 -17.13
C ASP A 73 23.06 -8.26 -18.20
N GLU A 74 21.78 -8.25 -17.84
CA GLU A 74 20.69 -8.56 -18.76
C GLU A 74 19.86 -7.32 -19.13
N LEU A 75 19.37 -6.53 -18.15
CA LEU A 75 18.52 -5.36 -18.41
C LEU A 75 19.36 -4.14 -18.85
N GLY A 76 20.36 -3.77 -18.07
CA GLY A 76 21.15 -2.55 -18.28
C GLY A 76 21.69 -2.44 -19.69
N PRO A 77 22.45 -3.44 -20.21
CA PRO A 77 23.04 -3.37 -21.56
C PRO A 77 22.01 -3.20 -22.68
N LYS A 78 20.79 -3.68 -22.49
CA LYS A 78 19.69 -3.57 -23.47
C LYS A 78 19.01 -2.22 -23.47
N LEU A 79 19.11 -1.48 -22.38
CA LEU A 79 18.44 -0.19 -22.20
C LEU A 79 19.34 1.01 -22.50
N LEU A 80 20.65 0.81 -22.71
CA LEU A 80 21.55 1.90 -23.06
C LEU A 80 21.09 2.61 -24.35
N GLY A 81 21.07 3.93 -24.29
CA GLY A 81 20.63 4.79 -25.40
C GLY A 81 19.12 4.99 -25.52
N PHE A 82 18.30 4.31 -24.72
CA PHE A 82 16.88 4.64 -24.66
C PHE A 82 16.68 6.03 -24.06
N GLU A 83 15.75 6.79 -24.61
CA GLU A 83 15.35 8.08 -24.04
C GLU A 83 14.60 7.85 -22.72
N ALA A 84 15.09 8.46 -21.64
CA ALA A 84 14.62 8.17 -20.27
C ALA A 84 13.13 8.47 -20.05
N HIS A 85 12.54 9.39 -20.86
CA HIS A 85 11.11 9.72 -20.75
C HIS A 85 10.18 8.72 -21.45
N ASP A 86 10.72 7.79 -22.24
CA ASP A 86 9.92 6.74 -22.91
C ASP A 86 9.63 5.55 -21.97
N GLN A 87 9.07 5.85 -20.80
CA GLN A 87 8.79 4.89 -19.73
C GLN A 87 8.10 3.62 -20.23
N ARG A 88 7.05 3.76 -21.03
CA ARG A 88 6.27 2.61 -21.51
C ARG A 88 7.08 1.72 -22.45
N LEU A 89 7.93 2.31 -23.26
CA LEU A 89 8.82 1.55 -24.15
C LEU A 89 9.88 0.81 -23.36
N ILE A 90 10.48 1.46 -22.36
CA ILE A 90 11.49 0.87 -21.49
C ILE A 90 10.90 -0.30 -20.70
N ASP A 91 9.74 -0.10 -20.09
CA ASP A 91 9.05 -1.17 -19.34
C ASP A 91 8.67 -2.33 -20.28
N ALA A 92 8.18 -2.06 -21.49
CA ALA A 92 7.84 -3.09 -22.49
C ALA A 92 9.08 -3.90 -22.90
N GLU A 93 10.23 -3.24 -23.09
CA GLU A 93 11.50 -3.92 -23.41
C GLU A 93 11.92 -4.87 -22.28
N MET A 94 11.84 -4.43 -21.02
CA MET A 94 12.17 -5.28 -19.88
C MET A 94 11.24 -6.49 -19.77
N LEU A 95 9.95 -6.32 -20.03
CA LEU A 95 8.99 -7.42 -20.06
C LEU A 95 9.30 -8.42 -21.19
N ALA A 96 9.70 -7.93 -22.36
CA ALA A 96 10.11 -8.78 -23.47
C ALA A 96 11.40 -9.57 -23.18
N ILE A 97 12.34 -8.98 -22.44
CA ILE A 97 13.56 -9.66 -21.99
C ILE A 97 13.24 -10.78 -21.00
N ASP A 98 12.32 -10.54 -20.07
CA ASP A 98 11.83 -11.57 -19.15
C ASP A 98 11.08 -12.68 -19.91
N GLY A 99 10.09 -12.31 -20.68
CA GLY A 99 9.33 -13.21 -21.56
C GLY A 99 8.43 -14.20 -20.83
N THR A 100 8.22 -14.06 -19.50
CA THR A 100 7.30 -14.88 -18.71
C THR A 100 6.11 -14.06 -18.21
N ASP A 101 4.99 -14.72 -17.93
CA ASP A 101 3.76 -14.05 -17.51
C ASP A 101 3.89 -13.41 -16.12
N ASN A 102 4.72 -14.00 -15.25
CA ASN A 102 4.87 -13.62 -13.84
C ASN A 102 6.25 -13.03 -13.49
N LYS A 103 7.06 -12.68 -14.49
CA LYS A 103 8.41 -12.11 -14.32
C LYS A 103 9.42 -13.01 -13.58
N GLU A 104 9.22 -14.32 -13.62
CA GLU A 104 10.06 -15.27 -12.86
C GLU A 104 11.50 -15.38 -13.38
N LYS A 105 11.75 -15.07 -14.65
CA LYS A 105 13.09 -15.20 -15.26
C LYS A 105 14.03 -14.11 -14.75
N ILE A 106 13.65 -12.87 -14.86
CA ILE A 106 14.44 -11.69 -14.43
C ILE A 106 14.18 -11.36 -12.96
N GLY A 107 12.94 -11.41 -12.55
CA GLY A 107 12.45 -11.02 -11.23
C GLY A 107 11.73 -9.68 -11.26
N ALA A 108 10.55 -9.64 -10.63
CA ALA A 108 9.79 -8.40 -10.51
C ALA A 108 10.56 -7.31 -9.75
N ASN A 109 11.36 -7.68 -8.76
CA ASN A 109 12.21 -6.75 -8.02
C ASN A 109 13.28 -6.08 -8.91
N ALA A 110 13.93 -6.84 -9.79
CA ALA A 110 14.89 -6.28 -10.74
C ALA A 110 14.21 -5.32 -11.74
N ILE A 111 13.10 -5.74 -12.34
CA ILE A 111 12.36 -4.95 -13.32
C ILE A 111 11.81 -3.65 -12.67
N LEU A 112 11.19 -3.76 -11.51
CA LEU A 112 10.64 -2.59 -10.81
C LEU A 112 11.72 -1.60 -10.41
N GLY A 113 12.85 -2.07 -9.91
CA GLY A 113 13.97 -1.22 -9.54
C GLY A 113 14.43 -0.34 -10.71
N VAL A 114 14.59 -0.92 -11.89
CA VAL A 114 14.94 -0.17 -13.12
C VAL A 114 13.80 0.77 -13.53
N SER A 115 12.58 0.27 -13.57
CA SER A 115 11.40 1.06 -13.96
C SER A 115 11.24 2.35 -13.13
N LEU A 116 11.37 2.23 -11.80
CA LEU A 116 11.26 3.38 -10.90
C LEU A 116 12.49 4.30 -10.96
N ALA A 117 13.71 3.76 -11.05
CA ALA A 117 14.92 4.55 -11.16
C ALA A 117 14.95 5.39 -12.45
N VAL A 118 14.52 4.81 -13.57
CA VAL A 118 14.37 5.52 -14.85
C VAL A 118 13.37 6.66 -14.73
N SER A 119 12.20 6.43 -14.12
CA SER A 119 11.19 7.47 -13.93
C SER A 119 11.72 8.65 -13.09
N LYS A 120 12.46 8.34 -12.01
CA LYS A 120 13.09 9.37 -11.18
C LYS A 120 14.18 10.14 -11.93
N ALA A 121 15.04 9.45 -12.69
CA ALA A 121 16.06 10.10 -13.50
C ALA A 121 15.45 11.02 -14.57
N ALA A 122 14.41 10.55 -15.25
CA ALA A 122 13.69 11.34 -16.24
C ALA A 122 13.04 12.59 -15.62
N ALA A 123 12.44 12.47 -14.46
CA ALA A 123 11.85 13.59 -13.72
C ALA A 123 12.91 14.63 -13.35
N GLU A 124 14.04 14.20 -12.79
CA GLU A 124 15.15 15.08 -12.40
C GLU A 124 15.78 15.75 -13.62
N SER A 125 16.02 15.03 -14.71
CA SER A 125 16.51 15.58 -15.96
C SER A 125 15.56 16.63 -16.55
N ALA A 126 14.25 16.45 -16.37
CA ALA A 126 13.24 17.43 -16.79
C ALA A 126 13.09 18.61 -15.81
N GLY A 127 13.78 18.61 -14.68
CA GLY A 127 13.65 19.64 -13.63
C GLY A 127 12.30 19.63 -12.93
N LEU A 128 11.64 18.47 -12.86
CA LEU A 128 10.32 18.30 -12.26
C LEU A 128 10.38 17.34 -11.06
N PRO A 129 9.61 17.60 -9.98
CA PRO A 129 9.39 16.60 -8.95
C PRO A 129 8.65 15.39 -9.54
N LEU A 130 8.90 14.21 -8.98
CA LEU A 130 8.37 12.96 -9.52
C LEU A 130 6.85 12.95 -9.65
N PHE A 131 6.12 13.45 -8.64
CA PHE A 131 4.65 13.48 -8.70
C PHE A 131 4.13 14.29 -9.89
N ARG A 132 4.80 15.39 -10.23
CA ARG A 132 4.43 16.26 -11.35
C ARG A 132 4.84 15.68 -12.69
N TYR A 133 6.01 15.04 -12.73
CA TYR A 133 6.48 14.37 -13.94
C TYR A 133 5.55 13.23 -14.35
N VAL A 134 5.15 12.37 -13.39
CA VAL A 134 4.26 11.24 -13.66
C VAL A 134 2.81 11.67 -13.85
N GLY A 135 2.32 12.56 -13.00
CA GLY A 135 0.89 12.94 -12.95
C GLY A 135 0.52 14.15 -13.81
N GLY A 136 1.51 14.92 -14.28
CA GLY A 136 1.29 16.13 -15.05
C GLY A 136 0.79 17.31 -14.20
N PRO A 137 0.32 18.40 -14.84
CA PRO A 137 -0.07 19.62 -14.14
C PRO A 137 -1.30 19.47 -13.25
N ASN A 138 -2.08 18.42 -13.43
CA ASN A 138 -3.29 18.16 -12.63
C ASN A 138 -3.03 17.31 -11.36
N ALA A 139 -1.79 16.89 -11.12
CA ALA A 139 -1.40 16.19 -9.89
C ALA A 139 -1.36 17.17 -8.70
N ARG A 140 -2.37 17.14 -7.83
CA ARG A 140 -2.54 18.09 -6.72
C ARG A 140 -3.24 17.56 -5.49
N VAL A 141 -3.81 16.34 -5.55
CA VAL A 141 -4.60 15.80 -4.44
C VAL A 141 -3.69 15.08 -3.45
N LEU A 142 -3.62 15.62 -2.24
CA LEU A 142 -2.96 14.99 -1.11
C LEU A 142 -3.85 13.88 -0.56
N PRO A 143 -3.30 12.65 -0.41
CA PRO A 143 -4.10 11.50 0.03
C PRO A 143 -4.42 11.54 1.51
N VAL A 144 -5.57 10.97 1.89
CA VAL A 144 -5.87 10.66 3.29
C VAL A 144 -4.90 9.58 3.78
N PRO A 145 -4.13 9.85 4.85
CA PRO A 145 -3.25 8.85 5.43
C PRO A 145 -4.08 7.84 6.23
N MET A 146 -4.08 6.59 5.80
CA MET A 146 -4.71 5.48 6.51
C MET A 146 -3.64 4.81 7.37
N MET A 147 -3.57 5.24 8.64
CA MET A 147 -2.46 4.91 9.54
C MET A 147 -2.77 3.63 10.32
N ASN A 148 -1.98 2.58 10.11
CA ASN A 148 -2.05 1.35 10.88
C ASN A 148 -1.46 1.56 12.28
N ILE A 149 -2.31 1.79 13.29
CA ILE A 149 -1.87 2.09 14.67
C ILE A 149 -2.00 0.92 15.64
N LEU A 150 -2.71 -0.15 15.25
CA LEU A 150 -2.84 -1.35 16.04
C LEU A 150 -2.80 -2.58 15.14
N ASN A 151 -1.95 -3.54 15.45
CA ASN A 151 -1.70 -4.73 14.65
C ASN A 151 -2.24 -5.99 15.32
N GLY A 152 -2.71 -6.93 14.49
CA GLY A 152 -3.03 -8.30 14.84
C GLY A 152 -2.59 -9.25 13.72
N GLY A 153 -3.22 -10.41 13.62
CA GLY A 153 -2.95 -11.39 12.57
C GLY A 153 -1.47 -11.73 12.43
N SER A 154 -0.99 -11.83 11.20
CA SER A 154 0.41 -12.13 10.90
C SER A 154 1.38 -10.98 11.18
N HIS A 155 0.89 -9.76 11.43
CA HIS A 155 1.71 -8.58 11.74
C HIS A 155 2.03 -8.41 13.23
N ALA A 156 1.52 -9.30 14.09
CA ALA A 156 1.72 -9.24 15.54
C ALA A 156 1.71 -10.64 16.16
N ASP A 157 2.52 -10.82 17.18
CA ASP A 157 2.41 -11.99 18.07
C ASP A 157 1.30 -11.72 19.10
N SER A 158 0.05 -11.80 18.66
CA SER A 158 -1.13 -11.49 19.44
C SER A 158 -2.29 -12.45 19.11
N ASN A 159 -3.35 -12.40 19.92
CA ASN A 159 -4.58 -13.18 19.74
C ASN A 159 -5.68 -12.45 18.96
N VAL A 160 -5.36 -11.34 18.31
CA VAL A 160 -6.29 -10.58 17.47
C VAL A 160 -6.19 -11.06 16.03
N ASP A 161 -7.29 -11.47 15.41
CA ASP A 161 -7.29 -12.08 14.07
C ASP A 161 -7.13 -11.05 12.95
N ILE A 162 -7.78 -9.91 13.06
CA ILE A 162 -7.68 -8.83 12.06
C ILE A 162 -6.27 -8.25 12.06
N GLN A 163 -5.67 -8.17 10.87
CA GLN A 163 -4.25 -7.86 10.72
C GLN A 163 -3.91 -6.40 11.03
N GLU A 164 -4.73 -5.46 10.55
CA GLU A 164 -4.47 -4.03 10.72
C GLU A 164 -5.73 -3.26 11.10
N PHE A 165 -5.58 -2.38 12.09
CA PHE A 165 -6.59 -1.41 12.49
C PHE A 165 -6.05 -0.01 12.21
N MET A 166 -6.70 0.68 11.29
CA MET A 166 -6.24 1.98 10.80
C MET A 166 -7.16 3.10 11.23
N ILE A 167 -6.59 4.28 11.40
CA ILE A 167 -7.31 5.55 11.49
C ILE A 167 -7.17 6.34 10.20
N ALA A 168 -8.20 7.10 9.84
CA ALA A 168 -8.26 7.95 8.66
C ALA A 168 -8.77 9.34 9.06
N PRO A 169 -7.90 10.37 9.09
CA PRO A 169 -8.29 11.74 9.43
C PRO A 169 -9.04 12.42 8.27
N ILE A 170 -10.31 12.09 8.10
CA ILE A 170 -11.14 12.54 6.98
C ILE A 170 -11.67 13.97 7.11
N GLY A 171 -11.71 14.51 8.32
CA GLY A 171 -12.27 15.82 8.61
C GLY A 171 -11.25 16.97 8.61
N ALA A 172 -9.98 16.70 8.38
CA ALA A 172 -8.95 17.73 8.31
C ALA A 172 -9.03 18.54 7.01
N ASP A 173 -8.60 19.80 7.06
CA ASP A 173 -8.60 20.68 5.89
C ASP A 173 -7.33 20.51 5.02
N THR A 174 -6.24 20.03 5.61
CA THR A 174 -4.94 19.86 4.94
C THR A 174 -4.32 18.52 5.32
N PHE A 175 -3.40 18.04 4.50
CA PHE A 175 -2.61 16.85 4.83
C PHE A 175 -1.79 17.06 6.11
N ARG A 176 -1.20 18.23 6.28
CA ARG A 176 -0.43 18.59 7.48
C ARG A 176 -1.27 18.44 8.75
N GLU A 177 -2.51 18.93 8.75
CA GLU A 177 -3.42 18.76 9.88
C GLU A 177 -3.82 17.30 10.07
N ALA A 178 -4.12 16.58 9.00
CA ALA A 178 -4.42 15.16 9.05
C ALA A 178 -3.29 14.35 9.69
N LEU A 179 -2.05 14.61 9.31
CA LEU A 179 -0.87 13.97 9.89
C LEU A 179 -0.70 14.30 11.38
N ARG A 180 -0.92 15.55 11.77
CA ARG A 180 -0.90 15.98 13.17
C ARG A 180 -1.94 15.24 13.99
N TRP A 181 -3.19 15.23 13.54
CA TRP A 181 -4.28 14.54 14.23
C TRP A 181 -3.99 13.04 14.40
N GLY A 182 -3.56 12.38 13.33
CA GLY A 182 -3.21 10.96 13.38
C GLY A 182 -2.08 10.66 14.36
N THR A 183 -1.07 11.51 14.40
CA THR A 183 0.07 11.39 15.33
C THR A 183 -0.37 11.60 16.78
N GLU A 184 -1.22 12.57 17.05
CA GLU A 184 -1.77 12.82 18.40
C GLU A 184 -2.64 11.63 18.87
N VAL A 185 -3.46 11.05 17.98
CA VAL A 185 -4.23 9.83 18.30
C VAL A 185 -3.31 8.63 18.56
N TYR A 186 -2.24 8.47 17.77
CA TYR A 186 -1.25 7.42 17.99
C TYR A 186 -0.62 7.51 19.38
N HIS A 187 -0.20 8.69 19.83
CA HIS A 187 0.34 8.89 21.17
C HIS A 187 -0.73 8.74 22.26
N SER A 188 -1.97 9.15 22.01
CA SER A 188 -3.09 8.91 22.92
C SER A 188 -3.35 7.40 23.08
N LEU A 189 -3.31 6.62 22.01
CA LEU A 189 -3.45 5.16 22.08
C LEU A 189 -2.33 4.53 22.92
N LYS A 190 -1.10 4.99 22.76
CA LYS A 190 0.02 4.54 23.58
C LYS A 190 -0.25 4.77 25.07
N ALA A 191 -0.77 5.94 25.43
CA ALA A 191 -1.13 6.26 26.81
C ALA A 191 -2.24 5.35 27.33
N VAL A 192 -3.33 5.16 26.56
CA VAL A 192 -4.44 4.27 26.91
C VAL A 192 -3.96 2.83 27.14
N LEU A 193 -3.10 2.30 26.27
CA LEU A 193 -2.54 0.96 26.43
C LEU A 193 -1.73 0.83 27.72
N LYS A 194 -0.89 1.82 28.03
CA LYS A 194 -0.11 1.86 29.29
C LYS A 194 -1.00 1.90 30.53
N GLU A 195 -2.03 2.74 30.53
CA GLU A 195 -3.00 2.83 31.63
C GLU A 195 -3.69 1.49 31.92
N LYS A 196 -3.93 0.71 30.87
CA LYS A 196 -4.56 -0.62 30.96
C LYS A 196 -3.56 -1.75 31.20
N GLY A 197 -2.27 -1.46 31.30
CA GLY A 197 -1.22 -2.47 31.48
C GLY A 197 -0.97 -3.34 30.24
N LEU A 198 -1.34 -2.85 29.05
CA LEU A 198 -1.18 -3.55 27.79
C LEU A 198 0.15 -3.19 27.11
N SER A 199 0.65 -4.10 26.25
CA SER A 199 1.89 -3.90 25.52
C SER A 199 1.86 -2.68 24.60
N THR A 200 2.94 -1.93 24.58
CA THR A 200 3.22 -0.84 23.63
C THR A 200 4.38 -1.19 22.70
N GLY A 201 4.73 -2.47 22.57
CA GLY A 201 5.65 -2.97 21.55
C GLY A 201 5.07 -2.74 20.14
N LEU A 202 5.98 -2.48 19.19
CA LEU A 202 5.61 -2.15 17.81
C LEU A 202 5.69 -3.38 16.91
N GLY A 203 4.73 -3.52 16.01
CA GLY A 203 4.80 -4.42 14.87
C GLY A 203 5.67 -3.85 13.73
N ASP A 204 5.74 -4.59 12.63
CA ASP A 204 6.60 -4.28 11.47
C ASP A 204 6.29 -2.92 10.83
N GLU A 205 5.05 -2.48 10.93
CA GLU A 205 4.56 -1.23 10.33
C GLU A 205 4.39 -0.08 11.32
N GLY A 206 4.89 -0.26 12.56
CA GLY A 206 4.92 0.77 13.60
C GLY A 206 3.67 0.85 14.48
N GLY A 207 2.63 0.06 14.20
CA GLY A 207 1.44 -0.06 15.05
C GLY A 207 1.73 -0.86 16.33
N PHE A 208 0.96 -0.61 17.40
CA PHE A 208 1.05 -1.37 18.65
C PHE A 208 0.48 -2.78 18.48
N ALA A 209 1.02 -3.75 19.22
CA ALA A 209 0.65 -5.15 19.12
C ALA A 209 0.25 -5.75 20.50
N PRO A 210 -0.81 -5.23 21.15
CA PRO A 210 -1.28 -5.77 22.42
C PRO A 210 -2.07 -7.05 22.24
N ASN A 211 -2.11 -7.92 23.27
CA ASN A 211 -3.08 -8.99 23.38
C ASN A 211 -4.42 -8.42 23.86
N LEU A 212 -5.50 -8.74 23.13
CA LEU A 212 -6.85 -8.26 23.42
C LEU A 212 -7.85 -9.43 23.42
N GLU A 213 -9.00 -9.22 24.05
CA GLU A 213 -10.03 -10.25 24.17
C GLU A 213 -10.74 -10.53 22.83
N SER A 214 -10.81 -9.53 21.94
CA SER A 214 -11.51 -9.63 20.66
C SER A 214 -11.04 -8.55 19.68
N ASN A 215 -11.42 -8.71 18.41
CA ASN A 215 -11.23 -7.65 17.40
C ASN A 215 -12.01 -6.37 17.73
N ARG A 216 -13.21 -6.50 18.32
CA ARG A 216 -14.01 -5.35 18.78
C ARG A 216 -13.30 -4.58 19.89
N ALA A 217 -12.60 -5.27 20.80
CA ALA A 217 -11.81 -4.61 21.86
C ALA A 217 -10.72 -3.69 21.27
N ALA A 218 -10.12 -4.07 20.15
CA ALA A 218 -9.17 -3.21 19.43
C ALA A 218 -9.84 -1.93 18.91
N LEU A 219 -11.01 -2.05 18.28
CA LEU A 219 -11.78 -0.90 17.78
C LEU A 219 -12.20 0.03 18.92
N ASP A 220 -12.67 -0.52 20.05
CA ASP A 220 -13.08 0.25 21.23
C ASP A 220 -11.91 1.04 21.82
N LEU A 221 -10.70 0.44 21.89
CA LEU A 221 -9.49 1.12 22.34
C LEU A 221 -9.12 2.30 21.43
N ILE A 222 -9.23 2.12 20.12
CA ILE A 222 -8.95 3.19 19.17
C ILE A 222 -9.95 4.32 19.29
N LEU A 223 -11.26 4.02 19.44
CA LEU A 223 -12.27 5.05 19.69
C LEU A 223 -11.96 5.83 20.97
N GLU A 224 -11.61 5.15 22.07
CA GLU A 224 -11.21 5.80 23.31
C GLU A 224 -10.01 6.72 23.09
N ALA A 225 -9.01 6.28 22.32
CA ALA A 225 -7.83 7.08 22.00
C ALA A 225 -8.16 8.33 21.17
N ILE A 226 -9.07 8.22 20.20
CA ILE A 226 -9.53 9.33 19.37
C ILE A 226 -10.22 10.38 20.25
N GLU A 227 -11.13 9.96 21.12
CA GLU A 227 -11.86 10.85 22.03
C GLU A 227 -10.94 11.51 23.05
N LYS A 228 -10.01 10.76 23.65
CA LYS A 228 -8.99 11.30 24.57
C LYS A 228 -8.05 12.31 23.89
N ALA A 229 -7.78 12.15 22.61
CA ALA A 229 -7.01 13.11 21.82
C ALA A 229 -7.82 14.38 21.48
N GLY A 230 -9.13 14.40 21.78
CA GLY A 230 -10.02 15.55 21.55
C GLY A 230 -10.68 15.58 20.18
N TYR A 231 -10.71 14.46 19.46
CA TYR A 231 -11.32 14.34 18.13
C TYR A 231 -12.63 13.57 18.17
N THR A 232 -13.52 13.85 17.21
CA THR A 232 -14.81 13.20 17.08
C THR A 232 -14.72 12.03 16.12
N PRO A 233 -14.96 10.77 16.59
CA PRO A 233 -15.00 9.60 15.71
C PRO A 233 -16.08 9.74 14.63
N GLY A 234 -15.71 9.38 13.39
CA GLY A 234 -16.59 9.38 12.24
C GLY A 234 -16.74 10.73 11.53
N GLU A 235 -16.54 11.85 12.24
CA GLU A 235 -16.55 13.19 11.63
C GLU A 235 -15.12 13.67 11.30
N GLN A 236 -14.25 13.64 12.30
CA GLN A 236 -12.86 14.07 12.17
C GLN A 236 -11.95 12.90 11.81
N ILE A 237 -12.08 11.78 12.51
CA ILE A 237 -11.26 10.59 12.32
C ILE A 237 -12.17 9.37 12.19
N ALA A 238 -12.09 8.70 11.05
CA ALA A 238 -12.76 7.43 10.79
C ALA A 238 -11.81 6.25 11.00
N LEU A 239 -12.34 5.03 10.93
CA LEU A 239 -11.61 3.78 11.08
C LEU A 239 -11.57 3.03 9.76
N ALA A 240 -10.53 2.21 9.58
CA ALA A 240 -10.41 1.26 8.49
C ALA A 240 -9.76 -0.03 8.98
N LEU A 241 -10.03 -1.13 8.27
CA LEU A 241 -9.51 -2.45 8.57
C LEU A 241 -8.76 -3.03 7.36
N ASP A 242 -7.70 -3.78 7.65
CA ASP A 242 -7.18 -4.82 6.78
C ASP A 242 -7.30 -6.15 7.50
N VAL A 243 -8.17 -7.00 6.99
CA VAL A 243 -8.50 -8.28 7.64
C VAL A 243 -7.51 -9.37 7.26
N ALA A 244 -7.00 -9.32 6.01
CA ALA A 244 -6.14 -10.35 5.44
C ALA A 244 -6.71 -11.77 5.62
N ALA A 245 -7.99 -11.94 5.26
CA ALA A 245 -8.76 -13.13 5.61
C ALA A 245 -8.25 -14.43 4.98
N SER A 246 -7.43 -14.35 3.91
CA SER A 246 -6.77 -15.53 3.34
C SER A 246 -5.83 -16.20 4.34
N GLU A 247 -5.26 -15.48 5.29
CA GLU A 247 -4.33 -15.98 6.29
C GLU A 247 -4.99 -16.98 7.29
N PHE A 248 -6.29 -16.88 7.51
CA PHE A 248 -7.05 -17.75 8.40
C PHE A 248 -8.17 -18.55 7.69
N PHE A 249 -8.08 -18.64 6.37
CA PHE A 249 -8.98 -19.47 5.57
C PHE A 249 -8.41 -20.87 5.38
N GLU A 250 -9.14 -21.88 5.85
CA GLU A 250 -8.73 -23.28 5.79
C GLU A 250 -9.96 -24.18 5.58
N ASP A 251 -9.83 -25.17 4.68
CA ASP A 251 -10.87 -26.17 4.41
C ASP A 251 -12.28 -25.58 4.11
N GLY A 252 -12.33 -24.47 3.36
CA GLY A 252 -13.58 -23.83 2.96
C GLY A 252 -14.27 -23.00 4.06
N SER A 253 -13.59 -22.73 5.16
CA SER A 253 -14.09 -21.91 6.27
C SER A 253 -13.02 -20.98 6.83
N TYR A 254 -13.47 -19.98 7.58
CA TYR A 254 -12.62 -18.99 8.23
C TYR A 254 -12.46 -19.32 9.71
N ALA A 255 -11.22 -19.56 10.16
CA ALA A 255 -10.89 -19.72 11.58
C ALA A 255 -10.81 -18.33 12.23
N PHE A 256 -11.89 -17.90 12.86
CA PHE A 256 -12.04 -16.53 13.32
C PHE A 256 -12.66 -16.44 14.72
N GLU A 257 -12.04 -15.67 15.61
CA GLU A 257 -12.44 -15.51 17.02
C GLU A 257 -12.70 -16.85 17.75
N GLY A 258 -11.79 -17.80 17.53
CA GLY A 258 -11.81 -19.11 18.18
C GLY A 258 -12.88 -20.09 17.66
N GLY A 259 -13.58 -19.74 16.57
CA GLY A 259 -14.58 -20.57 15.91
C GLY A 259 -14.31 -20.76 14.42
N LYS A 260 -15.19 -21.50 13.75
CA LYS A 260 -15.22 -21.60 12.29
C LYS A 260 -16.42 -20.84 11.77
N LYS A 261 -16.21 -20.01 10.75
CA LYS A 261 -17.25 -19.20 10.09
C LYS A 261 -17.30 -19.49 8.59
N SER A 262 -18.51 -19.53 8.05
CA SER A 262 -18.73 -19.48 6.60
C SER A 262 -18.49 -18.07 6.06
N ALA A 263 -18.42 -17.90 4.73
CA ALA A 263 -18.37 -16.59 4.10
C ALA A 263 -19.56 -15.71 4.49
N ASP A 264 -20.78 -16.26 4.52
CA ASP A 264 -21.98 -15.53 4.91
C ASP A 264 -21.92 -15.04 6.37
N GLU A 265 -21.42 -15.90 7.28
CA GLU A 265 -21.22 -15.51 8.70
C GLU A 265 -20.15 -14.41 8.84
N MET A 266 -19.10 -14.43 8.02
CA MET A 266 -18.13 -13.34 7.97
C MET A 266 -18.77 -12.05 7.48
N VAL A 267 -19.57 -12.09 6.43
CA VAL A 267 -20.32 -10.93 5.92
C VAL A 267 -21.26 -10.36 6.98
N ASP A 268 -21.97 -11.21 7.73
CA ASP A 268 -22.80 -10.79 8.86
C ASP A 268 -21.98 -10.06 9.93
N TYR A 269 -20.82 -10.60 10.28
CA TYR A 269 -19.90 -9.96 11.22
C TYR A 269 -19.46 -8.56 10.77
N TYR A 270 -19.06 -8.41 9.50
CA TYR A 270 -18.69 -7.10 8.97
C TYR A 270 -19.86 -6.14 8.89
N ALA A 271 -21.06 -6.62 8.59
CA ALA A 271 -22.27 -5.78 8.62
C ALA A 271 -22.51 -5.19 10.02
N GLU A 272 -22.35 -6.00 11.06
CA GLU A 272 -22.45 -5.53 12.45
C GLU A 272 -21.34 -4.52 12.80
N LEU A 273 -20.10 -4.71 12.31
CA LEU A 273 -19.03 -3.74 12.52
C LEU A 273 -19.33 -2.41 11.82
N VAL A 274 -19.82 -2.46 10.59
CA VAL A 274 -20.20 -1.24 9.83
C VAL A 274 -21.34 -0.51 10.51
N ASP A 275 -22.29 -1.23 11.14
CA ASP A 275 -23.38 -0.63 11.90
C ASP A 275 -22.90 0.03 13.21
N SER A 276 -21.85 -0.53 13.83
CA SER A 276 -21.41 -0.15 15.19
C SER A 276 -20.26 0.87 15.20
N TYR A 277 -19.42 0.89 14.17
CA TYR A 277 -18.19 1.68 14.11
C TYR A 277 -18.13 2.58 12.88
N PRO A 278 -17.42 3.73 12.92
CA PRO A 278 -17.27 4.61 11.77
C PRO A 278 -16.24 4.07 10.78
N LEU A 279 -16.51 2.90 10.18
CA LEU A 279 -15.66 2.25 9.21
C LEU A 279 -15.85 2.84 7.82
N VAL A 280 -14.79 3.35 7.22
CA VAL A 280 -14.77 3.87 5.84
C VAL A 280 -14.30 2.82 4.84
N SER A 281 -13.52 1.82 5.30
CA SER A 281 -12.86 0.85 4.41
C SER A 281 -12.62 -0.48 5.13
N ILE A 282 -12.80 -1.57 4.40
CA ILE A 282 -12.43 -2.94 4.80
C ILE A 282 -11.65 -3.56 3.65
N GLU A 283 -10.40 -3.94 3.91
CA GLU A 283 -9.51 -4.58 2.96
C GLU A 283 -9.47 -6.09 3.21
N ASP A 284 -9.50 -6.85 2.12
CA ASP A 284 -9.42 -8.31 2.08
C ASP A 284 -10.27 -9.02 3.15
N PRO A 285 -11.58 -8.74 3.19
CA PRO A 285 -12.48 -9.32 4.19
C PRO A 285 -12.74 -10.82 4.00
N LEU A 286 -12.46 -11.37 2.82
CA LEU A 286 -12.65 -12.75 2.45
C LEU A 286 -11.44 -13.27 1.65
N ASN A 287 -11.35 -14.61 1.54
CA ASN A 287 -10.28 -15.27 0.79
C ASN A 287 -10.22 -14.80 -0.67
N GLU A 288 -9.01 -14.71 -1.20
CA GLU A 288 -8.69 -14.21 -2.56
C GLU A 288 -9.32 -15.02 -3.70
N ASP A 289 -9.73 -16.26 -3.45
CA ASP A 289 -10.41 -17.12 -4.41
C ASP A 289 -11.93 -17.24 -4.18
N ASP A 290 -12.45 -16.66 -3.10
CA ASP A 290 -13.88 -16.68 -2.77
C ASP A 290 -14.66 -15.57 -3.46
N TRP A 291 -14.69 -15.62 -4.78
CA TRP A 291 -15.37 -14.61 -5.60
C TRP A 291 -16.87 -14.50 -5.33
N ASP A 292 -17.54 -15.61 -5.03
CA ASP A 292 -18.97 -15.63 -4.71
C ASP A 292 -19.24 -14.94 -3.37
N GLY A 293 -18.42 -15.22 -2.35
CA GLY A 293 -18.47 -14.53 -1.06
C GLY A 293 -18.20 -13.04 -1.19
N TRP A 294 -17.19 -12.66 -1.95
CA TRP A 294 -16.87 -11.26 -2.25
C TRP A 294 -18.02 -10.54 -2.96
N LYS A 295 -18.66 -11.21 -3.92
CA LYS A 295 -19.83 -10.65 -4.63
C LYS A 295 -20.99 -10.43 -3.67
N SER A 296 -21.31 -11.41 -2.82
CA SER A 296 -22.34 -11.30 -1.80
C SER A 296 -22.06 -10.14 -0.84
N MET A 297 -20.83 -10.01 -0.37
CA MET A 297 -20.42 -8.89 0.49
C MET A 297 -20.56 -7.54 -0.21
N THR A 298 -20.14 -7.46 -1.48
CA THR A 298 -20.23 -6.22 -2.25
C THR A 298 -21.68 -5.79 -2.46
N ASP A 299 -22.57 -6.72 -2.78
CA ASP A 299 -23.99 -6.44 -2.92
C ASP A 299 -24.62 -5.93 -1.61
N ARG A 300 -24.19 -6.46 -0.47
CA ARG A 300 -24.75 -6.10 0.82
C ARG A 300 -24.15 -4.83 1.43
N LEU A 301 -22.84 -4.61 1.31
CA LEU A 301 -22.12 -3.57 2.02
C LEU A 301 -21.44 -2.54 1.11
N GLY A 302 -21.28 -2.84 -0.18
CA GLY A 302 -20.49 -2.02 -1.09
C GLY A 302 -21.03 -0.60 -1.34
N SER A 303 -22.30 -0.34 -1.05
CA SER A 303 -22.89 1.01 -1.11
C SER A 303 -22.61 1.86 0.15
N ARG A 304 -22.12 1.24 1.23
CA ARG A 304 -21.96 1.86 2.55
C ARG A 304 -20.52 2.00 3.00
N VAL A 305 -19.63 1.14 2.49
CA VAL A 305 -18.23 1.05 2.89
C VAL A 305 -17.36 0.72 1.69
N GLN A 306 -16.12 1.21 1.70
CA GLN A 306 -15.12 0.81 0.72
C GLN A 306 -14.68 -0.64 0.97
N LEU A 307 -14.69 -1.44 -0.08
CA LEU A 307 -14.21 -2.83 -0.08
C LEU A 307 -12.98 -2.93 -0.97
N VAL A 308 -11.82 -3.10 -0.35
CA VAL A 308 -10.53 -3.06 -1.03
C VAL A 308 -10.04 -4.48 -1.32
N GLY A 309 -9.67 -4.73 -2.58
CA GLY A 309 -8.96 -5.94 -2.94
C GLY A 309 -7.45 -5.72 -2.95
N ASP A 310 -6.74 -6.40 -2.04
CA ASP A 310 -5.28 -6.55 -2.04
C ASP A 310 -4.91 -7.89 -2.72
N ASP A 311 -4.98 -8.99 -2.00
CA ASP A 311 -4.69 -10.32 -2.56
C ASP A 311 -5.69 -10.73 -3.65
N LEU A 312 -6.90 -10.20 -3.60
CA LEU A 312 -7.91 -10.43 -4.64
C LEU A 312 -7.44 -9.94 -6.02
N PHE A 313 -6.80 -8.79 -6.10
CA PHE A 313 -6.42 -8.14 -7.35
C PHE A 313 -4.92 -8.13 -7.64
N VAL A 314 -4.08 -8.15 -6.62
CA VAL A 314 -2.61 -8.08 -6.69
C VAL A 314 -2.08 -7.02 -7.66
N THR A 315 -2.76 -5.86 -7.72
CA THR A 315 -2.43 -4.75 -8.65
C THR A 315 -2.41 -5.19 -10.13
N ASN A 316 -3.08 -6.30 -10.45
CA ASN A 316 -3.10 -6.89 -11.78
C ASN A 316 -4.33 -6.44 -12.57
N PRO A 317 -4.17 -5.77 -13.74
CA PRO A 317 -5.29 -5.29 -14.54
C PRO A 317 -6.28 -6.39 -14.98
N GLU A 318 -5.81 -7.60 -15.23
CA GLU A 318 -6.69 -8.72 -15.66
C GLU A 318 -7.60 -9.17 -14.51
N ARG A 319 -7.04 -9.33 -13.30
CA ARG A 319 -7.83 -9.67 -12.11
C ARG A 319 -8.78 -8.55 -11.72
N LEU A 320 -8.32 -7.30 -11.82
CA LEU A 320 -9.17 -6.14 -11.60
C LEU A 320 -10.33 -6.08 -12.62
N ALA A 321 -10.07 -6.33 -13.90
CA ALA A 321 -11.11 -6.39 -14.93
C ALA A 321 -12.18 -7.42 -14.59
N ARG A 322 -11.78 -8.62 -14.12
CA ARG A 322 -12.72 -9.64 -13.65
C ARG A 322 -13.61 -9.12 -12.50
N GLY A 323 -13.02 -8.42 -11.55
CA GLY A 323 -13.76 -7.81 -10.43
C GLY A 323 -14.77 -6.76 -10.92
N ILE A 324 -14.35 -5.90 -11.84
CA ILE A 324 -15.20 -4.88 -12.45
C ILE A 324 -16.39 -5.52 -13.19
N GLU A 325 -16.13 -6.50 -14.02
CA GLU A 325 -17.17 -7.22 -14.80
C GLU A 325 -18.18 -7.93 -13.90
N SER A 326 -17.73 -8.53 -12.81
CA SER A 326 -18.59 -9.23 -11.85
C SER A 326 -19.22 -8.33 -10.78
N GLY A 327 -18.84 -7.06 -10.71
CA GLY A 327 -19.29 -6.13 -9.65
C GLY A 327 -18.80 -6.53 -8.26
N THR A 328 -17.55 -6.94 -8.18
CA THR A 328 -16.88 -7.44 -6.97
C THR A 328 -15.90 -6.42 -6.43
N ALA A 329 -15.94 -6.13 -5.13
CA ALA A 329 -15.19 -5.05 -4.48
C ALA A 329 -15.54 -3.65 -5.06
N ASN A 330 -14.87 -2.60 -4.63
CA ASN A 330 -15.06 -1.24 -5.15
C ASN A 330 -13.81 -0.36 -5.01
N ALA A 331 -12.70 -0.95 -4.61
CA ALA A 331 -11.40 -0.28 -4.52
C ALA A 331 -10.25 -1.27 -4.77
N LEU A 332 -9.17 -0.73 -5.30
CA LEU A 332 -7.91 -1.42 -5.57
C LEU A 332 -6.85 -0.97 -4.56
N LEU A 333 -6.19 -1.90 -3.88
CA LEU A 333 -4.93 -1.63 -3.22
C LEU A 333 -3.81 -1.64 -4.27
N VAL A 334 -2.98 -0.59 -4.29
CA VAL A 334 -1.92 -0.42 -5.29
C VAL A 334 -0.56 -0.65 -4.65
N LYS A 335 0.06 -1.76 -4.97
CA LYS A 335 1.42 -2.13 -4.55
C LYS A 335 2.30 -2.30 -5.79
N VAL A 336 3.22 -1.40 -6.01
CA VAL A 336 4.05 -1.36 -7.23
C VAL A 336 4.81 -2.66 -7.51
N ASN A 337 5.23 -3.37 -6.46
CA ASN A 337 5.99 -4.61 -6.61
C ASN A 337 5.12 -5.86 -6.83
N GLN A 338 3.81 -5.79 -6.63
CA GLN A 338 2.91 -6.92 -6.93
C GLN A 338 2.80 -7.16 -8.44
N ILE A 339 2.88 -6.11 -9.23
CA ILE A 339 2.88 -6.20 -10.70
C ILE A 339 4.28 -6.01 -11.29
N GLY A 340 5.11 -5.13 -10.72
CA GLY A 340 6.54 -5.07 -10.98
C GLY A 340 7.00 -4.09 -12.05
N SER A 341 6.15 -3.17 -12.53
CA SER A 341 6.56 -2.02 -13.34
C SER A 341 5.67 -0.81 -13.08
N LEU A 342 6.20 0.39 -13.31
CA LEU A 342 5.43 1.63 -13.18
C LEU A 342 4.30 1.68 -14.22
N THR A 343 4.57 1.29 -15.46
CA THR A 343 3.58 1.27 -16.54
C THR A 343 2.36 0.42 -16.18
N GLU A 344 2.57 -0.82 -15.76
CA GLU A 344 1.47 -1.73 -15.40
C GLU A 344 0.75 -1.26 -14.12
N THR A 345 1.46 -0.65 -13.17
CA THR A 345 0.85 -0.03 -11.99
C THR A 345 -0.10 1.09 -12.39
N LEU A 346 0.34 2.00 -13.27
CA LEU A 346 -0.49 3.09 -13.76
C LEU A 346 -1.67 2.60 -14.60
N ASP A 347 -1.50 1.54 -15.39
CA ASP A 347 -2.59 0.90 -16.14
C ASP A 347 -3.67 0.34 -15.20
N ALA A 348 -3.27 -0.31 -14.09
CA ALA A 348 -4.20 -0.80 -13.09
C ALA A 348 -4.97 0.34 -12.40
N VAL A 349 -4.28 1.42 -12.03
CA VAL A 349 -4.90 2.61 -11.44
C VAL A 349 -5.89 3.26 -12.39
N GLU A 350 -5.51 3.44 -13.65
CA GLU A 350 -6.39 4.04 -14.67
C GLU A 350 -7.63 3.18 -14.90
N LEU A 351 -7.47 1.87 -15.01
CA LEU A 351 -8.59 0.93 -15.16
C LEU A 351 -9.56 1.03 -13.96
N ALA A 352 -9.04 1.05 -12.74
CA ALA A 352 -9.84 1.19 -11.54
C ALA A 352 -10.64 2.51 -11.54
N GLN A 353 -9.95 3.64 -11.74
CA GLN A 353 -10.57 4.96 -11.69
C GLN A 353 -11.62 5.17 -12.77
N ARG A 354 -11.38 4.70 -14.00
CA ARG A 354 -12.34 4.77 -15.11
C ARG A 354 -13.62 3.95 -14.87
N ASN A 355 -13.57 2.97 -13.98
CA ASN A 355 -14.70 2.12 -13.64
C ASN A 355 -15.30 2.40 -12.26
N GLY A 356 -14.99 3.57 -11.67
CA GLY A 356 -15.57 4.01 -10.40
C GLY A 356 -14.99 3.31 -9.16
N TYR A 357 -13.92 2.56 -9.30
CA TYR A 357 -13.14 2.03 -8.18
C TYR A 357 -12.22 3.11 -7.61
N ARG A 358 -12.09 3.15 -6.31
CA ARG A 358 -11.06 3.95 -5.65
C ARG A 358 -9.73 3.20 -5.65
N CYS A 359 -8.64 3.94 -5.51
CA CYS A 359 -7.30 3.38 -5.36
C CYS A 359 -6.71 3.84 -4.03
N MET A 360 -6.05 2.91 -3.34
CA MET A 360 -5.28 3.18 -2.14
C MET A 360 -3.82 2.83 -2.43
N MET A 361 -2.95 3.82 -2.51
CA MET A 361 -1.52 3.61 -2.68
C MET A 361 -0.94 2.98 -1.41
N SER A 362 -0.16 1.91 -1.55
CA SER A 362 0.27 1.12 -0.39
C SER A 362 1.76 0.82 -0.38
N HIS A 363 2.30 0.81 0.83
CA HIS A 363 3.60 0.24 1.16
C HIS A 363 3.58 -1.29 1.17
N ARG A 364 4.70 -1.89 1.56
CA ARG A 364 4.79 -3.31 1.95
C ARG A 364 5.32 -3.43 3.38
N SER A 365 5.24 -4.63 3.96
CA SER A 365 5.79 -4.90 5.31
C SER A 365 7.30 -4.70 5.38
N GLY A 366 8.05 -5.08 4.35
CA GLY A 366 9.46 -4.76 4.17
C GLY A 366 9.62 -3.50 3.31
N GLU A 367 9.99 -2.40 3.94
CA GLU A 367 10.19 -1.10 3.29
C GLU A 367 11.62 -0.60 3.42
N THR A 368 11.93 0.41 2.62
CA THR A 368 13.16 1.18 2.69
C THR A 368 12.84 2.65 2.93
N GLU A 369 13.84 3.52 2.96
CA GLU A 369 13.67 4.98 2.98
C GLU A 369 13.15 5.57 1.66
N ASP A 370 12.97 4.77 0.62
CA ASP A 370 12.40 5.22 -0.66
C ASP A 370 10.99 5.78 -0.49
N THR A 371 10.70 6.91 -1.12
CA THR A 371 9.43 7.65 -0.96
C THR A 371 8.57 7.68 -2.23
N THR A 372 8.88 6.85 -3.21
CA THR A 372 8.21 6.84 -4.52
C THR A 372 6.69 6.75 -4.41
N ILE A 373 6.17 5.92 -3.51
CA ILE A 373 4.71 5.76 -3.36
C ILE A 373 3.99 7.03 -2.88
N ALA A 374 4.67 7.91 -2.15
CA ALA A 374 4.12 9.21 -1.77
C ALA A 374 3.90 10.09 -3.02
N ASP A 375 4.91 10.17 -3.89
CA ASP A 375 4.79 10.88 -5.17
C ASP A 375 3.72 10.26 -6.08
N LEU A 376 3.67 8.93 -6.16
CA LEU A 376 2.66 8.22 -6.98
C LEU A 376 1.23 8.43 -6.47
N ALA A 377 1.03 8.52 -5.16
CA ALA A 377 -0.28 8.83 -4.60
C ALA A 377 -0.81 10.18 -5.07
N VAL A 378 0.04 11.20 -5.12
CA VAL A 378 -0.33 12.53 -5.62
C VAL A 378 -0.37 12.55 -7.15
N ALA A 379 0.57 11.88 -7.83
CA ALA A 379 0.59 11.80 -9.30
C ALA A 379 -0.71 11.22 -9.87
N THR A 380 -1.30 10.24 -9.20
CA THR A 380 -2.54 9.58 -9.63
C THR A 380 -3.80 10.24 -9.09
N ASN A 381 -3.69 11.24 -8.21
CA ASN A 381 -4.81 11.82 -7.46
C ASN A 381 -5.70 10.74 -6.80
N CYS A 382 -5.11 9.67 -6.31
CA CYS A 382 -5.88 8.52 -5.80
C CYS A 382 -6.63 8.82 -4.50
N GLY A 383 -6.17 9.80 -3.73
CA GLY A 383 -6.86 10.30 -2.55
C GLY A 383 -6.66 9.46 -1.27
N GLN A 384 -5.95 8.35 -1.33
CA GLN A 384 -5.71 7.46 -0.19
C GLN A 384 -4.29 6.90 -0.22
N ILE A 385 -3.64 6.83 0.95
CA ILE A 385 -2.35 6.16 1.12
C ILE A 385 -2.33 5.31 2.39
N LYS A 386 -1.88 4.07 2.27
CA LYS A 386 -1.66 3.11 3.35
C LYS A 386 -0.16 2.89 3.49
N THR A 387 0.48 3.51 4.48
CA THR A 387 1.94 3.44 4.64
C THR A 387 2.39 3.32 6.09
N GLY A 388 1.57 2.66 6.92
CA GLY A 388 1.89 2.32 8.30
C GLY A 388 1.54 3.40 9.31
N ALA A 389 2.00 3.21 10.54
CA ALA A 389 1.84 4.16 11.64
C ALA A 389 2.76 5.38 11.45
N PRO A 390 2.52 6.50 12.17
CA PRO A 390 3.45 7.63 12.20
C PRO A 390 4.66 7.33 13.12
N ALA A 391 5.25 6.18 12.93
CA ALA A 391 6.42 5.65 13.64
C ALA A 391 7.22 4.74 12.72
N ARG A 392 8.51 4.59 12.99
CA ARG A 392 9.53 3.93 12.15
C ARG A 392 9.89 4.78 10.92
N SER A 393 11.18 4.97 10.70
CA SER A 393 11.73 5.93 9.73
C SER A 393 11.27 5.66 8.30
N GLU A 394 11.18 4.40 7.90
CA GLU A 394 10.75 3.98 6.56
C GLU A 394 9.28 4.29 6.27
N ARG A 395 8.44 4.39 7.32
CA ARG A 395 7.03 4.80 7.22
C ARG A 395 6.92 6.33 7.24
N VAL A 396 7.54 6.95 8.22
CA VAL A 396 7.56 8.41 8.40
C VAL A 396 8.17 9.13 7.19
N ALA A 397 9.14 8.52 6.50
CA ALA A 397 9.72 9.08 5.28
C ALA A 397 8.66 9.41 4.21
N LYS A 398 7.65 8.53 4.02
CA LYS A 398 6.55 8.73 3.08
C LYS A 398 5.65 9.90 3.51
N TYR A 399 5.32 9.99 4.79
CA TYR A 399 4.54 11.11 5.34
C TYR A 399 5.29 12.44 5.21
N ASN A 400 6.58 12.46 5.51
CA ASN A 400 7.41 13.64 5.36
C ASN A 400 7.51 14.09 3.89
N GLN A 401 7.56 13.15 2.95
CA GLN A 401 7.53 13.47 1.52
C GLN A 401 6.20 14.12 1.11
N LEU A 402 5.08 13.63 1.62
CA LEU A 402 3.77 14.25 1.36
C LEU A 402 3.66 15.67 1.94
N LEU A 403 4.30 15.96 3.08
CA LEU A 403 4.39 17.32 3.61
C LEU A 403 5.16 18.25 2.65
N ARG A 404 6.28 17.77 2.08
CA ARG A 404 7.05 18.55 1.09
C ARG A 404 6.25 18.79 -0.19
N ILE A 405 5.51 17.79 -0.66
CA ILE A 405 4.65 17.91 -1.84
C ILE A 405 3.53 18.92 -1.59
N GLU A 406 2.88 18.89 -0.41
CA GLU A 406 1.85 19.86 -0.04
C GLU A 406 2.42 21.30 -0.03
N GLU A 407 3.61 21.48 0.55
CA GLU A 407 4.30 22.77 0.56
C GLU A 407 4.65 23.26 -0.85
N GLU A 408 5.10 22.36 -1.73
CA GLU A 408 5.43 22.70 -3.12
C GLU A 408 4.19 23.07 -3.95
N LEU A 409 3.05 22.43 -3.69
CA LEU A 409 1.78 22.73 -4.32
C LEU A 409 1.15 24.04 -3.81
N ASP A 410 1.46 24.42 -2.56
CA ASP A 410 0.94 25.63 -1.91
C ASP A 410 -0.59 25.74 -2.03
N ASP A 411 -1.11 26.85 -2.50
CA ASP A 411 -2.55 27.09 -2.67
C ASP A 411 -3.24 26.13 -3.67
N ALA A 412 -2.47 25.43 -4.51
CA ALA A 412 -3.00 24.43 -5.43
C ALA A 412 -3.21 23.06 -4.76
N ALA A 413 -2.69 22.83 -3.56
CA ALA A 413 -2.87 21.59 -2.84
C ALA A 413 -4.34 21.39 -2.44
N GLU A 414 -4.86 20.20 -2.69
CA GLU A 414 -6.21 19.78 -2.31
C GLU A 414 -6.09 18.53 -1.43
N TYR A 415 -6.54 18.62 -0.18
CA TYR A 415 -6.60 17.43 0.68
C TYR A 415 -7.88 16.65 0.39
N ALA A 416 -7.74 15.35 0.08
CA ALA A 416 -8.88 14.51 -0.32
C ALA A 416 -9.98 14.42 0.75
N GLY A 417 -9.60 14.30 2.03
CA GLY A 417 -10.54 14.29 3.14
C GLY A 417 -11.66 13.25 2.98
N ALA A 418 -12.86 13.61 3.43
CA ALA A 418 -14.04 12.74 3.33
C ALA A 418 -14.43 12.38 1.89
N ALA A 419 -14.08 13.20 0.91
CA ALA A 419 -14.37 12.93 -0.52
C ALA A 419 -13.61 11.71 -1.05
N ALA A 420 -12.55 11.26 -0.38
CA ALA A 420 -11.87 10.01 -0.70
C ALA A 420 -12.77 8.78 -0.49
N PHE A 421 -13.77 8.88 0.37
CA PHE A 421 -14.68 7.79 0.76
C PHE A 421 -16.14 8.12 0.46
N PRO A 422 -16.54 8.18 -0.81
CA PRO A 422 -17.88 8.67 -1.19
C PRO A 422 -19.03 7.77 -0.73
N ARG A 423 -18.76 6.53 -0.34
CA ARG A 423 -19.75 5.56 0.17
C ARG A 423 -20.01 5.72 1.67
N PHE A 424 -19.10 6.36 2.38
CA PHE A 424 -19.24 6.60 3.80
C PHE A 424 -20.08 7.86 4.07
N SER A 425 -21.06 7.75 4.95
CA SER A 425 -21.86 8.88 5.41
C SER A 425 -21.83 8.95 6.93
N ALA A 426 -21.22 9.98 7.47
CA ALA A 426 -21.18 10.22 8.92
C ALA A 426 -22.56 10.41 9.56
N GLY A 427 -23.58 10.79 8.77
CA GLY A 427 -24.93 11.07 9.24
C GLY A 427 -25.93 9.92 9.10
N ALA A 428 -25.53 8.77 8.56
CA ALA A 428 -26.44 7.62 8.37
C ALA A 428 -26.61 6.73 9.61
N LYS A 429 -26.03 7.13 10.74
CA LYS A 429 -26.19 6.45 12.05
C LYS A 429 -27.21 7.22 12.90
N ALA A 430 -28.49 6.99 12.63
CA ALA A 430 -29.59 7.35 13.52
C ALA A 430 -30.37 6.09 13.86
#